data_3bdcccf4edf0de98d4ee9d3b1f53ffe9
#
_entry.id   3bdcccf4edf0de98d4ee9d3b1f53ffe9
#
_cell.length_a   1.000
_cell.length_b   1.000
_cell.length_c   1.000
_cell.angle_alpha   90.00
_cell.angle_beta   90.00
_cell.angle_gamma   90.00
#
_symmetry.space_group_name_H-M   'P 1'
#
loop_
_entity.id
_entity.type
_entity.pdbx_description
1 polymer ?
#
loop_
_entity_poly.entity_id
_entity_poly.type
_entity_poly.pdbx_seq_one_letter_code
_entity_poly.pdbx_strand_id
1 'polypeptide(L)'
;MTINILSIIKNALTEDIGTGDITTNCTVVADTVLQGQLIAKSAGVVAGLEVAQHVFETVDKTILLKSLVQDGVEVKKGQVIAKVKGNGRAILSAERVMLNFLQRMSGIATMTQQFVGRVQGTKAVILDTRKTVPGLRVLDKLAVQMGGGENHRFGLFDMVMIKDNHIAAAGSITKAVEKVREGDDKSRKIEVEVKNLEELQEVLRLPVDRIMLDNMSLEMMARAVEIVDGGIALPRGGVALQQLAEAVAGHFSRDWKFRIVDHAL
;
A
#
# COMPACT_ATOMS: atom_id res chain seq x y z
N MET A 1 -7.51 15.17 7.13
CA MET A 1 -6.25 15.65 6.47
C MET A 1 -5.91 14.63 5.40
N THR A 2 -6.24 14.91 4.15
CA THR A 2 -5.92 14.02 3.02
C THR A 2 -4.43 14.19 2.73
N ILE A 3 -3.63 13.14 2.92
CA ILE A 3 -2.21 13.17 2.56
C ILE A 3 -2.16 13.30 1.05
N ASN A 4 -1.65 14.43 0.58
CA ASN A 4 -1.57 14.75 -0.84
C ASN A 4 -0.35 14.02 -1.44
N ILE A 5 -0.57 13.10 -2.37
CA ILE A 5 0.48 12.36 -3.10
C ILE A 5 1.49 13.33 -3.72
N LEU A 6 1.03 14.47 -4.25
CA LEU A 6 1.92 15.49 -4.81
C LEU A 6 2.92 16.06 -3.78
N SER A 7 2.55 16.15 -2.50
CA SER A 7 3.49 16.56 -1.45
C SER A 7 4.59 15.53 -1.21
N ILE A 8 4.25 14.25 -1.26
CA ILE A 8 5.21 13.15 -1.15
C ILE A 8 6.19 13.19 -2.33
N ILE A 9 5.67 13.35 -3.54
CA ILE A 9 6.48 13.45 -4.77
C ILE A 9 7.43 14.65 -4.70
N LYS A 10 6.93 15.83 -4.32
CA LYS A 10 7.77 17.04 -4.20
C LYS A 10 8.89 16.86 -3.19
N ASN A 11 8.60 16.28 -2.03
CA ASN A 11 9.62 16.02 -1.01
C ASN A 11 10.70 15.07 -1.53
N ALA A 12 10.32 13.97 -2.21
CA ALA A 12 11.27 13.02 -2.78
C ALA A 12 12.12 13.63 -3.90
N LEU A 13 11.52 14.46 -4.77
CA LEU A 13 12.27 15.19 -5.80
C LEU A 13 13.21 16.23 -5.19
N THR A 14 12.80 16.91 -4.13
CA THR A 14 13.66 17.86 -3.41
C THR A 14 14.85 17.17 -2.76
N GLU A 15 14.64 15.97 -2.16
CA GLU A 15 15.68 15.16 -1.55
C GLU A 15 16.73 14.72 -2.60
N ASP A 16 16.28 14.27 -3.79
CA ASP A 16 17.15 13.67 -4.80
C ASP A 16 17.84 14.72 -5.68
N ILE A 17 17.13 15.76 -6.09
CA ILE A 17 17.66 16.79 -7.01
C ILE A 17 18.41 17.91 -6.25
N GLY A 18 17.95 18.28 -5.07
CA GLY A 18 18.54 19.34 -4.25
C GLY A 18 18.69 20.66 -5.03
N THR A 19 19.92 21.13 -5.19
CA THR A 19 20.27 22.36 -5.94
C THR A 19 20.41 22.15 -7.44
N GLY A 20 20.29 20.90 -7.93
CA GLY A 20 20.31 20.55 -9.35
C GLY A 20 21.09 19.26 -9.65
N ASP A 21 20.74 18.62 -10.75
CA ASP A 21 21.43 17.44 -11.27
C ASP A 21 22.73 17.86 -12.00
N ILE A 22 23.84 17.81 -11.27
CA ILE A 22 25.16 18.24 -11.75
C ILE A 22 25.57 17.47 -13.00
N THR A 23 25.42 16.14 -12.98
CA THR A 23 25.84 15.28 -14.09
C THR A 23 25.06 15.61 -15.35
N THR A 24 23.74 15.60 -15.25
CA THR A 24 22.85 15.86 -16.38
C THR A 24 23.06 17.28 -16.93
N ASN A 25 23.20 18.27 -16.05
CA ASN A 25 23.42 19.66 -16.47
C ASN A 25 24.75 19.87 -17.20
N CYS A 26 25.79 19.08 -16.87
CA CYS A 26 27.10 19.15 -17.53
C CYS A 26 27.18 18.33 -18.82
N THR A 27 26.40 17.26 -18.96
CA THR A 27 26.58 16.28 -20.04
C THR A 27 25.47 16.32 -21.11
N VAL A 28 24.31 16.87 -20.80
CA VAL A 28 23.16 16.91 -21.71
C VAL A 28 22.86 18.36 -22.10
N VAL A 29 22.71 18.61 -23.40
CA VAL A 29 22.33 19.93 -23.92
C VAL A 29 20.89 20.27 -23.46
N ALA A 30 20.63 21.55 -23.13
CA ALA A 30 19.38 21.97 -22.51
C ALA A 30 18.11 21.58 -23.30
N ASP A 31 18.19 21.73 -24.64
CA ASP A 31 17.06 21.47 -25.55
C ASP A 31 17.00 20.03 -26.08
N THR A 32 17.82 19.13 -25.53
CA THR A 32 17.81 17.72 -25.93
C THR A 32 16.46 17.09 -25.62
N VAL A 33 15.84 16.48 -26.62
CA VAL A 33 14.63 15.67 -26.46
C VAL A 33 15.02 14.21 -26.36
N LEU A 34 14.59 13.54 -25.29
CA LEU A 34 14.80 12.09 -25.11
C LEU A 34 13.50 11.31 -25.22
N GLN A 35 13.63 10.07 -25.68
CA GLN A 35 12.61 9.06 -25.62
C GLN A 35 13.11 7.85 -24.83
N GLY A 36 12.28 7.36 -23.92
CA GLY A 36 12.61 6.22 -23.06
C GLY A 36 11.47 5.21 -22.98
N GLN A 37 11.79 4.04 -22.44
CA GLN A 37 10.84 2.97 -22.17
C GLN A 37 11.00 2.47 -20.75
N LEU A 38 9.87 2.23 -20.09
CA LEU A 38 9.81 1.51 -18.81
C LEU A 38 9.60 0.03 -19.11
N ILE A 39 10.52 -0.80 -18.64
CA ILE A 39 10.54 -2.24 -18.95
C ILE A 39 10.51 -3.02 -17.65
N ALA A 40 9.57 -3.96 -17.52
CA ALA A 40 9.51 -4.90 -16.42
C ALA A 40 10.72 -5.85 -16.44
N LYS A 41 11.50 -5.91 -15.34
CA LYS A 41 12.64 -6.84 -15.22
C LYS A 41 12.26 -8.21 -14.70
N SER A 42 11.12 -8.31 -14.03
CA SER A 42 10.51 -9.54 -13.54
C SER A 42 9.03 -9.57 -13.89
N ALA A 43 8.40 -10.73 -13.75
CA ALA A 43 6.96 -10.85 -13.79
C ALA A 43 6.37 -10.31 -12.47
N GLY A 44 5.19 -9.72 -12.53
CA GLY A 44 4.50 -9.16 -11.35
C GLY A 44 3.35 -8.25 -11.74
N VAL A 45 2.79 -7.56 -10.76
CA VAL A 45 1.70 -6.58 -10.93
C VAL A 45 2.29 -5.18 -11.02
N VAL A 46 1.91 -4.43 -12.04
CA VAL A 46 2.27 -3.00 -12.16
C VAL A 46 1.39 -2.19 -11.23
N ALA A 47 2.01 -1.29 -10.47
CA ALA A 47 1.29 -0.32 -9.65
C ALA A 47 2.09 0.98 -9.53
N GLY A 48 1.43 2.12 -9.75
CA GLY A 48 2.02 3.45 -9.61
C GLY A 48 2.34 4.16 -10.93
N LEU A 49 1.73 3.80 -12.05
CA LEU A 49 1.90 4.51 -13.34
C LEU A 49 1.39 5.94 -13.26
N GLU A 50 0.28 6.18 -12.56
CA GLU A 50 -0.24 7.54 -12.31
C GLU A 50 0.74 8.35 -11.46
N VAL A 51 1.33 7.72 -10.42
CA VAL A 51 2.36 8.37 -9.59
C VAL A 51 3.60 8.69 -10.44
N ALA A 52 4.02 7.77 -11.31
CA ALA A 52 5.13 7.98 -12.24
C ALA A 52 4.89 9.18 -13.16
N GLN A 53 3.68 9.33 -13.69
CA GLN A 53 3.28 10.50 -14.49
C GLN A 53 3.40 11.78 -13.66
N HIS A 54 2.86 11.81 -12.45
CA HIS A 54 2.93 12.98 -11.57
C HIS A 54 4.37 13.36 -11.18
N VAL A 55 5.28 12.39 -11.06
CA VAL A 55 6.71 12.69 -10.83
C VAL A 55 7.28 13.48 -12.02
N PHE A 56 7.06 13.01 -13.25
CA PHE A 56 7.52 13.71 -14.45
C PHE A 56 6.87 15.09 -14.58
N GLU A 57 5.56 15.20 -14.43
CA GLU A 57 4.81 16.46 -14.53
C GLU A 57 5.23 17.48 -13.46
N THR A 58 5.70 17.02 -12.29
CA THR A 58 6.19 17.91 -11.24
C THR A 58 7.51 18.56 -11.62
N VAL A 59 8.36 17.86 -12.38
CA VAL A 59 9.65 18.39 -12.87
C VAL A 59 9.43 19.23 -14.14
N ASP A 60 8.70 18.69 -15.12
CA ASP A 60 8.40 19.37 -16.37
C ASP A 60 7.05 18.88 -16.95
N LYS A 61 6.08 19.77 -17.03
CA LYS A 61 4.73 19.48 -17.55
C LYS A 61 4.68 19.09 -19.03
N THR A 62 5.76 19.31 -19.77
CA THR A 62 5.84 18.94 -21.21
C THR A 62 6.25 17.50 -21.43
N ILE A 63 6.69 16.79 -20.38
CA ILE A 63 7.01 15.36 -20.47
C ILE A 63 5.72 14.56 -20.65
N LEU A 64 5.73 13.72 -21.68
CA LEU A 64 4.63 12.81 -21.99
C LEU A 64 5.00 11.39 -21.55
N LEU A 65 4.29 10.86 -20.57
CA LEU A 65 4.33 9.44 -20.21
C LEU A 65 3.10 8.75 -20.82
N LYS A 66 3.34 7.85 -21.75
CA LYS A 66 2.28 7.02 -22.37
C LYS A 66 2.31 5.63 -21.76
N SER A 67 1.39 5.34 -20.86
CA SER A 67 1.18 3.98 -20.32
C SER A 67 0.67 3.05 -21.41
N LEU A 68 1.24 1.82 -21.47
CA LEU A 68 0.86 0.75 -22.38
C LEU A 68 0.08 -0.35 -21.68
N VAL A 69 0.04 -0.30 -20.37
CA VAL A 69 -0.74 -1.16 -19.46
C VAL A 69 -1.41 -0.29 -18.42
N GLN A 70 -2.33 -0.85 -17.64
CA GLN A 70 -2.98 -0.18 -16.50
C GLN A 70 -2.37 -0.66 -15.18
N ASP A 71 -2.51 0.13 -14.13
CA ASP A 71 -2.20 -0.31 -12.78
C ASP A 71 -3.10 -1.51 -12.38
N GLY A 72 -2.56 -2.45 -11.62
CA GLY A 72 -3.23 -3.69 -11.24
C GLY A 72 -3.10 -4.83 -12.24
N VAL A 73 -2.48 -4.61 -13.41
CA VAL A 73 -2.32 -5.65 -14.46
C VAL A 73 -1.02 -6.43 -14.25
N GLU A 74 -1.09 -7.75 -14.45
CA GLU A 74 0.10 -8.60 -14.50
C GLU A 74 0.92 -8.35 -15.76
N VAL A 75 2.23 -8.32 -15.60
CA VAL A 75 3.19 -8.18 -16.71
C VAL A 75 4.26 -9.26 -16.63
N LYS A 76 4.86 -9.54 -17.78
CA LYS A 76 5.95 -10.51 -17.94
C LYS A 76 7.30 -9.80 -17.94
N LYS A 77 8.36 -10.53 -17.58
CA LYS A 77 9.74 -10.06 -17.74
C LYS A 77 10.01 -9.62 -19.18
N GLY A 78 10.59 -8.44 -19.35
CA GLY A 78 10.90 -7.83 -20.65
C GLY A 78 9.76 -7.04 -21.28
N GLN A 79 8.57 -7.03 -20.70
CA GLN A 79 7.43 -6.29 -21.23
C GLN A 79 7.65 -4.79 -21.05
N VAL A 80 7.39 -4.02 -22.14
CA VAL A 80 7.36 -2.54 -22.08
C VAL A 80 6.02 -2.12 -21.52
N ILE A 81 6.04 -1.37 -20.41
CA ILE A 81 4.84 -0.95 -19.68
C ILE A 81 4.46 0.50 -19.94
N ALA A 82 5.44 1.34 -20.27
CA ALA A 82 5.18 2.73 -20.64
C ALA A 82 6.30 3.27 -21.54
N LYS A 83 6.00 4.36 -22.26
CA LYS A 83 6.96 5.16 -23.03
C LYS A 83 6.95 6.59 -22.51
N VAL A 84 8.13 7.21 -22.43
CA VAL A 84 8.28 8.61 -22.04
C VAL A 84 8.97 9.40 -23.15
N LYS A 85 8.54 10.66 -23.34
CA LYS A 85 9.16 11.60 -24.28
C LYS A 85 9.10 13.01 -23.71
N GLY A 86 10.17 13.75 -23.83
CA GLY A 86 10.23 15.14 -23.37
C GLY A 86 11.65 15.67 -23.23
N ASN A 87 11.82 16.77 -22.48
CA ASN A 87 13.13 17.34 -22.21
C ASN A 87 14.04 16.32 -21.51
N GLY A 88 15.22 16.10 -22.09
CA GLY A 88 16.15 15.06 -21.65
C GLY A 88 16.69 15.27 -20.25
N ARG A 89 17.00 16.54 -19.89
CA ARG A 89 17.47 16.87 -18.53
C ARG A 89 16.39 16.56 -17.50
N ALA A 90 15.16 16.98 -17.76
CA ALA A 90 14.05 16.76 -16.85
C ALA A 90 13.71 15.27 -16.66
N ILE A 91 13.72 14.48 -17.77
CA ILE A 91 13.51 13.03 -17.70
C ILE A 91 14.58 12.36 -16.84
N LEU A 92 15.87 12.66 -17.07
CA LEU A 92 16.98 12.03 -16.35
C LEU A 92 16.97 12.40 -14.85
N SER A 93 16.70 13.66 -14.52
CA SER A 93 16.63 14.10 -13.13
C SER A 93 15.43 13.52 -12.36
N ALA A 94 14.33 13.18 -13.04
CA ALA A 94 13.13 12.59 -12.43
C ALA A 94 13.17 11.05 -12.37
N GLU A 95 13.99 10.40 -13.19
CA GLU A 95 13.98 8.96 -13.42
C GLU A 95 14.06 8.15 -12.13
N ARG A 96 15.02 8.46 -11.25
CA ARG A 96 15.26 7.68 -10.05
C ARG A 96 14.09 7.72 -9.08
N VAL A 97 13.55 8.90 -8.81
CA VAL A 97 12.39 9.09 -7.93
C VAL A 97 11.17 8.37 -8.48
N MET A 98 10.91 8.51 -9.78
CA MET A 98 9.84 7.81 -10.49
C MET A 98 9.98 6.29 -10.35
N LEU A 99 11.16 5.74 -10.62
CA LEU A 99 11.41 4.30 -10.49
C LEU A 99 11.26 3.81 -9.06
N ASN A 100 11.70 4.57 -8.06
CA ASN A 100 11.57 4.18 -6.66
C ASN A 100 10.11 4.02 -6.24
N PHE A 101 9.22 4.94 -6.62
CA PHE A 101 7.78 4.80 -6.36
C PHE A 101 7.18 3.62 -7.12
N LEU A 102 7.44 3.51 -8.42
CA LEU A 102 6.89 2.45 -9.26
C LEU A 102 7.33 1.05 -8.78
N GLN A 103 8.61 0.90 -8.42
CA GLN A 103 9.16 -0.35 -7.88
C GLN A 103 8.52 -0.73 -6.56
N ARG A 104 8.42 0.21 -5.61
CA ARG A 104 7.80 -0.03 -4.32
C ARG A 104 6.35 -0.45 -4.47
N MET A 105 5.56 0.33 -5.20
CA MET A 105 4.14 0.06 -5.36
C MET A 105 3.89 -1.25 -6.10
N SER A 106 4.60 -1.51 -7.20
CA SER A 106 4.48 -2.76 -7.95
C SER A 106 4.89 -3.98 -7.12
N GLY A 107 5.88 -3.82 -6.26
CA GLY A 107 6.29 -4.87 -5.36
C GLY A 107 5.21 -5.21 -4.32
N ILE A 108 4.61 -4.20 -3.69
CA ILE A 108 3.50 -4.39 -2.75
C ILE A 108 2.30 -5.03 -3.46
N ALA A 109 1.93 -4.54 -4.66
CA ALA A 109 0.83 -5.10 -5.44
C ALA A 109 1.07 -6.56 -5.82
N THR A 110 2.30 -6.91 -6.26
CA THR A 110 2.67 -8.28 -6.62
C THR A 110 2.57 -9.23 -5.43
N MET A 111 3.07 -8.82 -4.26
CA MET A 111 2.98 -9.63 -3.05
C MET A 111 1.52 -9.79 -2.61
N THR A 112 0.76 -8.70 -2.62
CA THR A 112 -0.68 -8.73 -2.28
C THR A 112 -1.42 -9.72 -3.18
N GLN A 113 -1.18 -9.69 -4.49
CA GLN A 113 -1.83 -10.60 -5.44
C GLN A 113 -1.50 -12.08 -5.13
N GLN A 114 -0.27 -12.39 -4.72
CA GLN A 114 0.08 -13.75 -4.32
C GLN A 114 -0.77 -14.25 -3.13
N PHE A 115 -1.03 -13.38 -2.15
CA PHE A 115 -1.89 -13.72 -1.02
C PHE A 115 -3.36 -13.78 -1.43
N VAL A 116 -3.84 -12.86 -2.23
CA VAL A 116 -5.20 -12.88 -2.80
C VAL A 116 -5.44 -14.19 -3.55
N GLY A 117 -4.48 -14.63 -4.36
CA GLY A 117 -4.55 -15.91 -5.08
C GLY A 117 -4.66 -17.12 -4.14
N ARG A 118 -4.05 -17.07 -2.94
CA ARG A 118 -4.13 -18.16 -1.94
C ARG A 118 -5.50 -18.30 -1.28
N VAL A 119 -6.28 -17.24 -1.21
CA VAL A 119 -7.61 -17.24 -0.62
C VAL A 119 -8.73 -17.27 -1.68
N GLN A 120 -8.37 -17.36 -2.94
CA GLN A 120 -9.33 -17.42 -4.03
C GLN A 120 -10.30 -18.60 -3.88
N GLY A 121 -11.59 -18.37 -4.10
CA GLY A 121 -12.64 -19.37 -3.91
C GLY A 121 -13.17 -19.46 -2.46
N THR A 122 -12.60 -18.70 -1.53
CA THR A 122 -13.11 -18.54 -0.16
C THR A 122 -13.81 -17.19 0.02
N LYS A 123 -14.40 -16.95 1.21
CA LYS A 123 -14.94 -15.63 1.60
C LYS A 123 -13.90 -14.70 2.20
N ALA A 124 -12.66 -15.16 2.37
CA ALA A 124 -11.58 -14.37 2.98
C ALA A 124 -11.13 -13.25 2.06
N VAL A 125 -10.78 -12.11 2.67
CA VAL A 125 -10.26 -10.91 1.99
C VAL A 125 -8.92 -10.56 2.60
N ILE A 126 -7.94 -10.25 1.76
CA ILE A 126 -6.62 -9.80 2.21
C ILE A 126 -6.70 -8.30 2.51
N LEU A 127 -6.38 -7.93 3.76
CA LEU A 127 -6.36 -6.55 4.23
C LEU A 127 -4.94 -6.08 4.49
N ASP A 128 -4.68 -4.80 4.25
CA ASP A 128 -3.47 -4.14 4.69
C ASP A 128 -3.46 -3.83 6.20
N THR A 129 -2.41 -3.20 6.66
CA THR A 129 -2.27 -2.73 8.05
C THR A 129 -1.76 -1.29 8.10
N ARG A 130 -1.57 -0.75 9.32
CA ARG A 130 -0.85 0.51 9.55
C ARG A 130 0.66 0.35 9.65
N LYS A 131 1.21 -0.86 9.51
CA LYS A 131 2.65 -1.13 9.49
C LYS A 131 3.25 -0.80 8.12
N THR A 132 3.27 0.48 7.80
CA THR A 132 3.74 1.05 6.54
C THR A 132 4.99 1.88 6.78
N VAL A 133 5.77 2.16 5.73
CA VAL A 133 6.86 3.12 5.82
C VAL A 133 6.29 4.51 6.17
N PRO A 134 6.87 5.20 7.17
CA PRO A 134 6.44 6.55 7.52
C PRO A 134 6.41 7.47 6.31
N GLY A 135 5.31 8.23 6.17
CA GLY A 135 5.12 9.15 5.05
C GLY A 135 4.59 8.52 3.76
N LEU A 136 4.71 7.20 3.55
CA LEU A 136 4.32 6.52 2.30
C LEU A 136 3.00 5.74 2.39
N ARG A 137 2.26 5.79 3.50
CA ARG A 137 1.08 4.97 3.72
C ARG A 137 0.02 5.06 2.63
N VAL A 138 -0.21 6.23 2.08
CA VAL A 138 -1.20 6.40 1.01
C VAL A 138 -0.81 5.60 -0.24
N LEU A 139 0.46 5.58 -0.60
CA LEU A 139 0.99 4.83 -1.75
C LEU A 139 0.98 3.32 -1.47
N ASP A 140 1.39 2.90 -0.26
CA ASP A 140 1.39 1.50 0.15
C ASP A 140 -0.03 0.91 0.11
N LYS A 141 -1.02 1.66 0.61
CA LYS A 141 -2.43 1.23 0.62
C LYS A 141 -3.05 1.21 -0.77
N LEU A 142 -2.73 2.17 -1.64
CA LEU A 142 -3.13 2.12 -3.05
C LEU A 142 -2.55 0.89 -3.75
N ALA A 143 -1.28 0.58 -3.50
CA ALA A 143 -0.63 -0.59 -4.08
C ALA A 143 -1.27 -1.91 -3.65
N VAL A 144 -1.73 -2.02 -2.38
CA VAL A 144 -2.50 -3.18 -1.90
C VAL A 144 -3.81 -3.33 -2.70
N GLN A 145 -4.55 -2.25 -2.92
CA GLN A 145 -5.76 -2.29 -3.74
C GLN A 145 -5.48 -2.72 -5.18
N MET A 146 -4.41 -2.20 -5.80
CA MET A 146 -3.97 -2.59 -7.14
C MET A 146 -3.57 -4.07 -7.23
N GLY A 147 -3.12 -4.66 -6.11
CA GLY A 147 -2.84 -6.09 -5.98
C GLY A 147 -4.07 -6.96 -5.69
N GLY A 148 -5.27 -6.38 -5.64
CA GLY A 148 -6.53 -7.09 -5.37
C GLY A 148 -6.87 -7.26 -3.89
N GLY A 149 -6.11 -6.66 -2.97
CA GLY A 149 -6.44 -6.57 -1.56
C GLY A 149 -7.38 -5.40 -1.24
N GLU A 150 -7.80 -5.30 0.02
CA GLU A 150 -8.60 -4.19 0.52
C GLU A 150 -7.86 -3.42 1.61
N ASN A 151 -8.28 -2.18 1.86
CA ASN A 151 -7.69 -1.36 2.90
C ASN A 151 -8.40 -1.57 4.24
N HIS A 152 -7.62 -1.82 5.28
CA HIS A 152 -8.01 -1.62 6.67
C HIS A 152 -7.97 -0.13 7.01
N ARG A 153 -8.28 0.26 8.25
CA ARG A 153 -8.24 1.66 8.68
C ARG A 153 -6.95 2.36 8.22
N PHE A 154 -7.10 3.59 7.78
CA PHE A 154 -5.97 4.41 7.32
C PHE A 154 -5.14 4.94 8.49
N GLY A 155 -5.80 5.41 9.55
CA GLY A 155 -5.15 6.04 10.68
C GLY A 155 -5.73 5.65 12.03
N LEU A 156 -5.61 6.54 13.00
CA LEU A 156 -6.22 6.39 14.33
C LEU A 156 -7.60 7.08 14.40
N PHE A 157 -8.01 7.73 13.32
CA PHE A 157 -9.13 8.65 13.26
C PHE A 157 -10.35 8.11 12.48
N ASP A 158 -10.20 7.05 11.70
CA ASP A 158 -11.23 6.56 10.78
C ASP A 158 -11.90 5.26 11.24
N MET A 159 -11.31 4.53 12.17
CA MET A 159 -11.92 3.35 12.82
C MET A 159 -11.27 3.12 14.18
N VAL A 160 -12.05 2.74 15.17
CA VAL A 160 -11.58 2.34 16.49
C VAL A 160 -10.99 0.94 16.43
N MET A 161 -9.85 0.73 17.08
CA MET A 161 -9.25 -0.59 17.32
C MET A 161 -8.81 -0.67 18.77
N ILE A 162 -9.49 -1.49 19.54
CA ILE A 162 -9.18 -1.76 20.94
C ILE A 162 -8.17 -2.90 20.98
N LYS A 163 -7.04 -2.65 21.67
CA LYS A 163 -5.92 -3.57 21.80
C LYS A 163 -5.63 -3.84 23.27
N ASP A 164 -4.74 -4.79 23.53
CA ASP A 164 -4.27 -5.21 24.85
C ASP A 164 -3.97 -4.03 25.81
N ASN A 165 -3.21 -3.05 25.34
CA ASN A 165 -2.87 -1.85 26.13
C ASN A 165 -4.11 -0.99 26.46
N HIS A 166 -5.09 -0.91 25.55
CA HIS A 166 -6.35 -0.19 25.80
C HIS A 166 -7.19 -0.95 26.82
N ILE A 167 -7.24 -2.28 26.71
CA ILE A 167 -7.97 -3.17 27.64
C ILE A 167 -7.38 -3.06 29.04
N ALA A 168 -6.04 -3.13 29.15
CA ALA A 168 -5.34 -3.00 30.43
C ALA A 168 -5.61 -1.63 31.08
N ALA A 169 -5.57 -0.55 30.30
CA ALA A 169 -5.82 0.81 30.79
C ALA A 169 -7.30 1.03 31.18
N ALA A 170 -8.25 0.39 30.50
CA ALA A 170 -9.68 0.50 30.81
C ALA A 170 -10.11 -0.43 31.95
N GLY A 171 -9.36 -1.53 32.18
CA GLY A 171 -9.60 -2.57 33.18
C GLY A 171 -10.33 -3.82 32.68
N SER A 172 -11.02 -3.77 31.54
CA SER A 172 -11.61 -4.92 30.83
C SER A 172 -11.98 -4.54 29.40
N ILE A 173 -12.25 -5.54 28.55
CA ILE A 173 -12.75 -5.33 27.19
C ILE A 173 -14.09 -4.59 27.21
N THR A 174 -15.02 -5.06 28.04
CA THR A 174 -16.34 -4.44 28.19
C THR A 174 -16.22 -2.95 28.52
N LYS A 175 -15.44 -2.58 29.54
CA LYS A 175 -15.22 -1.18 29.88
C LYS A 175 -14.55 -0.36 28.77
N ALA A 176 -13.64 -0.97 28.02
CA ALA A 176 -13.01 -0.30 26.89
C ALA A 176 -14.02 0.03 25.79
N VAL A 177 -14.90 -0.93 25.45
CA VAL A 177 -15.95 -0.74 24.44
C VAL A 177 -16.98 0.31 24.91
N GLU A 178 -17.44 0.23 26.15
CA GLU A 178 -18.37 1.21 26.76
C GLU A 178 -17.80 2.63 26.68
N LYS A 179 -16.57 2.85 27.13
CA LYS A 179 -15.90 4.16 27.07
C LYS A 179 -15.77 4.69 25.65
N VAL A 180 -15.51 3.83 24.68
CA VAL A 180 -15.47 4.23 23.27
C VAL A 180 -16.85 4.66 22.79
N ARG A 181 -17.90 3.89 23.10
CA ARG A 181 -19.29 4.23 22.70
C ARG A 181 -19.77 5.54 23.34
N GLU A 182 -19.36 5.82 24.56
CA GLU A 182 -19.67 7.07 25.26
C GLU A 182 -18.88 8.27 24.69
N GLY A 183 -17.61 8.06 24.32
CA GLY A 183 -16.69 9.13 23.93
C GLY A 183 -16.60 9.40 22.42
N ASP A 184 -17.01 8.48 21.55
CA ASP A 184 -16.95 8.65 20.11
C ASP A 184 -18.24 9.26 19.53
N ASP A 185 -18.20 10.57 19.30
CA ASP A 185 -19.29 11.36 18.71
C ASP A 185 -19.69 10.98 17.28
N LYS A 186 -18.83 10.23 16.56
CA LYS A 186 -19.03 9.83 15.17
C LYS A 186 -19.49 8.39 15.00
N SER A 187 -19.71 7.66 16.09
CA SER A 187 -20.13 6.26 16.08
C SER A 187 -19.31 5.39 15.10
N ARG A 188 -17.98 5.54 15.14
CA ARG A 188 -17.08 4.78 14.26
C ARG A 188 -17.20 3.28 14.52
N LYS A 189 -16.86 2.49 13.50
CA LYS A 189 -16.73 1.04 13.65
C LYS A 189 -15.70 0.71 14.72
N ILE A 190 -16.03 -0.28 15.57
CA ILE A 190 -15.13 -0.79 16.62
C ILE A 190 -14.64 -2.18 16.21
N GLU A 191 -13.31 -2.32 16.21
CA GLU A 191 -12.63 -3.60 16.12
C GLU A 191 -11.93 -3.88 17.44
N VAL A 192 -12.05 -5.11 17.96
CA VAL A 192 -11.39 -5.57 19.18
C VAL A 192 -10.42 -6.69 18.86
N GLU A 193 -9.18 -6.55 19.27
CA GLU A 193 -8.13 -7.55 19.19
C GLU A 193 -8.23 -8.49 20.39
N VAL A 194 -8.39 -9.81 20.15
CA VAL A 194 -8.55 -10.84 21.18
C VAL A 194 -7.45 -11.90 21.02
N LYS A 195 -6.90 -12.36 22.15
CA LYS A 195 -5.76 -13.29 22.20
C LYS A 195 -6.11 -14.72 22.60
N ASN A 196 -7.35 -14.96 23.02
CA ASN A 196 -7.84 -16.29 23.45
C ASN A 196 -9.36 -16.40 23.25
N LEU A 197 -9.91 -17.62 23.47
CA LEU A 197 -11.32 -17.90 23.28
C LEU A 197 -12.21 -17.28 24.37
N GLU A 198 -11.68 -17.04 25.56
CA GLU A 198 -12.39 -16.38 26.66
C GLU A 198 -12.66 -14.91 26.32
N GLU A 199 -11.66 -14.19 25.84
CA GLU A 199 -11.81 -12.81 25.33
C GLU A 199 -12.76 -12.76 24.13
N LEU A 200 -12.71 -13.76 23.23
CA LEU A 200 -13.66 -13.87 22.12
C LEU A 200 -15.10 -13.96 22.63
N GLN A 201 -15.36 -14.81 23.61
CA GLN A 201 -16.71 -14.97 24.18
C GLN A 201 -17.21 -13.68 24.89
N GLU A 202 -16.30 -12.92 25.53
CA GLU A 202 -16.64 -11.62 26.10
C GLU A 202 -17.05 -10.63 24.99
N VAL A 203 -16.23 -10.49 23.93
CA VAL A 203 -16.45 -9.55 22.83
C VAL A 203 -17.73 -9.85 22.04
N LEU A 204 -18.09 -11.13 21.86
CA LEU A 204 -19.30 -11.53 21.14
C LEU A 204 -20.62 -11.03 21.79
N ARG A 205 -20.58 -10.61 23.06
CA ARG A 205 -21.72 -10.04 23.78
C ARG A 205 -21.78 -8.53 23.70
N LEU A 206 -20.81 -7.88 23.04
CA LEU A 206 -20.66 -6.44 22.99
C LEU A 206 -21.01 -5.87 21.61
N PRO A 207 -21.41 -4.61 21.50
CA PRO A 207 -21.76 -3.97 20.23
C PRO A 207 -20.49 -3.57 19.47
N VAL A 208 -19.77 -4.57 18.93
CA VAL A 208 -18.57 -4.40 18.11
C VAL A 208 -18.82 -4.77 16.65
N ASP A 209 -18.05 -4.19 15.73
CA ASP A 209 -18.24 -4.40 14.30
C ASP A 209 -17.28 -5.46 13.73
N ARG A 210 -16.12 -5.67 14.39
CA ARG A 210 -15.10 -6.64 13.98
C ARG A 210 -14.39 -7.21 15.20
N ILE A 211 -13.89 -8.43 15.03
CA ILE A 211 -13.01 -9.10 16.00
C ILE A 211 -11.74 -9.52 15.24
N MET A 212 -10.59 -9.16 15.80
CA MET A 212 -9.29 -9.60 15.28
C MET A 212 -8.74 -10.68 16.20
N LEU A 213 -8.43 -11.85 15.64
CA LEU A 213 -7.77 -12.93 16.34
C LEU A 213 -6.25 -12.67 16.32
N ASP A 214 -5.65 -12.36 17.47
CA ASP A 214 -4.23 -12.03 17.58
C ASP A 214 -3.40 -13.20 18.09
N ASN A 215 -2.35 -13.55 17.34
CA ASN A 215 -1.36 -14.58 17.71
C ASN A 215 -1.96 -15.95 18.12
N MET A 216 -3.10 -16.33 17.57
CA MET A 216 -3.73 -17.63 17.81
C MET A 216 -3.16 -18.72 16.90
N SER A 217 -3.10 -19.99 17.37
CA SER A 217 -2.79 -21.12 16.53
C SER A 217 -3.91 -21.37 15.49
N LEU A 218 -3.60 -22.12 14.43
CA LEU A 218 -4.59 -22.46 13.40
C LEU A 218 -5.79 -23.21 13.99
N GLU A 219 -5.57 -24.10 14.97
CA GLU A 219 -6.62 -24.84 15.68
C GLU A 219 -7.50 -23.90 16.49
N MET A 220 -6.89 -22.92 17.20
CA MET A 220 -7.65 -21.89 17.93
C MET A 220 -8.45 -21.00 16.99
N MET A 221 -7.86 -20.60 15.85
CA MET A 221 -8.56 -19.81 14.85
C MET A 221 -9.77 -20.56 14.26
N ALA A 222 -9.61 -21.85 13.92
CA ALA A 222 -10.71 -22.69 13.44
C ALA A 222 -11.85 -22.75 14.47
N ARG A 223 -11.53 -23.00 15.74
CA ARG A 223 -12.51 -23.04 16.82
C ARG A 223 -13.15 -21.68 17.08
N ALA A 224 -12.39 -20.57 16.95
CA ALA A 224 -12.94 -19.23 17.06
C ALA A 224 -13.98 -18.94 15.96
N VAL A 225 -13.70 -19.38 14.72
CA VAL A 225 -14.64 -19.24 13.59
C VAL A 225 -15.92 -20.04 13.84
N GLU A 226 -15.81 -21.29 14.33
CA GLU A 226 -16.99 -22.10 14.70
C GLU A 226 -17.85 -21.42 15.77
N ILE A 227 -17.24 -20.81 16.77
CA ILE A 227 -17.94 -20.07 17.84
C ILE A 227 -18.67 -18.85 17.25
N VAL A 228 -18.02 -18.13 16.33
CA VAL A 228 -18.58 -16.93 15.69
C VAL A 228 -19.73 -17.31 14.76
N ASP A 229 -19.60 -18.34 13.92
CA ASP A 229 -20.63 -18.77 12.97
C ASP A 229 -21.88 -19.30 13.67
N GLY A 230 -21.77 -19.77 14.91
CA GLY A 230 -22.89 -20.17 15.75
C GLY A 230 -23.65 -19.03 16.42
N GLY A 231 -23.17 -17.79 16.38
CA GLY A 231 -23.70 -16.71 17.21
C GLY A 231 -23.95 -15.34 16.58
N ILE A 232 -23.17 -14.87 15.60
CA ILE A 232 -23.32 -13.51 15.03
C ILE A 232 -22.80 -13.50 13.60
N ALA A 233 -23.62 -12.93 12.68
CA ALA A 233 -23.17 -12.55 11.36
C ALA A 233 -22.25 -11.31 11.48
N LEU A 234 -20.95 -11.52 11.69
CA LEU A 234 -19.97 -10.43 11.56
C LEU A 234 -19.92 -10.00 10.09
N PRO A 235 -20.09 -8.71 9.78
CA PRO A 235 -19.89 -8.23 8.43
C PRO A 235 -18.44 -8.48 8.03
N ARG A 236 -18.22 -9.48 7.15
CA ARG A 236 -16.93 -9.86 6.50
C ARG A 236 -15.71 -9.68 7.40
N GLY A 237 -15.52 -10.59 8.34
CA GLY A 237 -14.31 -10.65 9.16
C GLY A 237 -13.12 -11.05 8.32
N GLY A 238 -12.20 -10.12 8.04
CA GLY A 238 -10.91 -10.43 7.45
C GLY A 238 -9.96 -10.96 8.52
N VAL A 239 -9.28 -12.07 8.27
CA VAL A 239 -8.09 -12.49 9.04
C VAL A 239 -6.97 -11.55 8.60
N ALA A 240 -6.57 -10.60 9.46
CA ALA A 240 -5.41 -9.77 9.21
C ALA A 240 -4.15 -10.61 9.43
N LEU A 241 -3.49 -11.03 8.36
CA LEU A 241 -2.18 -11.66 8.43
C LEU A 241 -1.13 -10.61 8.73
N GLN A 242 -0.76 -10.47 10.00
CA GLN A 242 0.25 -9.51 10.49
C GLN A 242 1.63 -9.69 9.82
N GLN A 243 1.93 -10.88 9.33
CA GLN A 243 3.20 -11.24 8.68
C GLN A 243 3.40 -10.61 7.29
N LEU A 244 2.36 -10.09 6.65
CA LEU A 244 2.47 -9.49 5.30
C LEU A 244 3.32 -8.22 5.28
N ALA A 245 3.20 -7.38 6.29
CA ALA A 245 3.88 -6.09 6.34
C ALA A 245 5.41 -6.21 6.52
N GLU A 246 5.88 -7.26 7.17
CA GLU A 246 7.30 -7.49 7.42
C GLU A 246 8.02 -8.10 6.21
N ALA A 247 7.35 -8.99 5.47
CA ALA A 247 7.90 -9.59 4.24
C ALA A 247 8.06 -8.57 3.11
N VAL A 248 7.19 -7.55 3.04
CA VAL A 248 7.17 -6.53 1.99
C VAL A 248 8.33 -5.54 2.09
N ALA A 249 8.81 -5.22 3.29
CA ALA A 249 9.85 -4.20 3.47
C ALA A 249 11.25 -4.62 2.97
N GLY A 250 11.53 -5.91 2.82
CA GLY A 250 12.87 -6.43 2.53
C GLY A 250 13.16 -6.82 1.07
N HIS A 251 12.16 -6.93 0.19
CA HIS A 251 12.33 -7.63 -1.11
C HIS A 251 12.37 -6.77 -2.38
N PHE A 252 12.20 -5.44 -2.33
CA PHE A 252 11.79 -4.66 -3.50
C PHE A 252 12.80 -3.64 -4.07
N SER A 253 14.07 -3.95 -4.24
CA SER A 253 15.00 -2.92 -4.74
C SER A 253 15.55 -3.11 -6.15
N ARG A 254 15.18 -4.14 -6.95
CA ARG A 254 15.97 -4.46 -8.15
C ARG A 254 15.23 -4.72 -9.47
N ASP A 255 13.91 -4.61 -9.56
CA ASP A 255 13.18 -5.28 -10.67
C ASP A 255 12.69 -4.41 -11.82
N TRP A 256 13.07 -3.13 -11.91
CA TRP A 256 12.69 -2.26 -13.03
C TRP A 256 13.89 -1.57 -13.66
N LYS A 257 13.87 -1.42 -14.99
CA LYS A 257 14.92 -0.73 -15.76
C LYS A 257 14.31 0.37 -16.62
N PHE A 258 14.88 1.55 -16.54
CA PHE A 258 14.72 2.59 -17.53
C PHE A 258 15.72 2.39 -18.68
N ARG A 259 15.28 2.55 -19.93
CA ARG A 259 16.14 2.48 -21.11
C ARG A 259 15.80 3.64 -22.05
N ILE A 260 16.80 4.43 -22.35
CA ILE A 260 16.72 5.42 -23.42
C ILE A 260 16.76 4.66 -24.74
N VAL A 261 15.82 4.93 -25.66
CA VAL A 261 15.64 4.18 -26.91
C VAL A 261 16.11 4.99 -28.13
N ASP A 262 16.09 6.33 -28.04
CA ASP A 262 16.52 7.17 -29.14
C ASP A 262 16.88 8.59 -28.66
N HIS A 263 17.90 9.19 -29.33
CA HIS A 263 18.22 10.61 -29.26
C HIS A 263 17.65 11.24 -30.53
N ALA A 264 16.59 12.03 -30.42
CA ALA A 264 16.25 12.93 -31.50
C ALA A 264 17.25 14.09 -31.48
N LEU A 265 18.21 14.06 -32.41
CA LEU A 265 19.09 15.20 -32.74
C LEU A 265 18.27 16.30 -33.39
#